data_aaf8c6bd186af1335404986a2fdf2031
#
_entry.id   aaf8c6bd186af1335404986a2fdf2031
#
_cell.length_a   1.000
_cell.length_b   1.000
_cell.length_c   1.000
_cell.angle_alpha   90.00
_cell.angle_beta   90.00
_cell.angle_gamma   90.00
#
_symmetry.space_group_name_H-M   'P 1'
#
loop_
_entity.id
_entity.type
_entity.pdbx_description
1 polymer ?
#
loop_
_entity_poly.entity_id
_entity_poly.type
_entity_poly.pdbx_seq_one_letter_code
_entity_poly.pdbx_strand_id
1 'polypeptide(L)'
;MIFSFAWTHTTHARNTTIKKFLATGGMPPEGIQMLSRYHNLDGSGGFAICETDNASALANWAIDWNGLIDIKITAIMDDETIGGVLTPRAESGEFD
;
A
#
# COMPACT_ATOMS: atom_id res chain seq x y z
N MET A 1 -3.12 10.03 6.68
CA MET A 1 -1.77 9.59 6.29
C MET A 1 -1.84 8.77 5.01
N ILE A 2 -0.75 8.80 4.27
CA ILE A 2 -0.64 8.07 3.00
C ILE A 2 0.15 6.78 3.24
N PHE A 3 -0.32 5.69 2.67
CA PHE A 3 0.30 4.37 2.80
C PHE A 3 0.49 3.72 1.43
N SER A 4 1.59 2.99 1.29
CA SER A 4 1.78 2.02 0.23
C SER A 4 1.32 0.65 0.75
N PHE A 5 0.42 0.02 0.02
CA PHE A 5 -0.06 -1.34 0.29
C PHE A 5 0.45 -2.20 -0.85
N ALA A 6 1.56 -2.87 -0.63
CA ALA A 6 2.19 -3.72 -1.64
C ALA A 6 1.89 -5.18 -1.37
N TRP A 7 1.66 -5.95 -2.44
CA TRP A 7 1.38 -7.38 -2.30
C TRP A 7 2.14 -8.20 -3.32
N THR A 8 2.39 -9.46 -2.94
CA THR A 8 2.99 -10.47 -3.80
C THR A 8 2.12 -11.74 -3.73
N HIS A 9 1.81 -12.30 -4.89
CA HIS A 9 1.07 -13.56 -4.95
C HIS A 9 1.90 -14.72 -4.40
N THR A 10 1.25 -15.61 -3.66
CA THR A 10 1.83 -16.90 -3.29
C THR A 10 1.46 -17.93 -4.35
N THR A 11 2.38 -18.82 -4.67
CA THR A 11 2.18 -19.78 -5.76
C THR A 11 0.95 -20.68 -5.54
N HIS A 12 0.78 -21.19 -4.34
CA HIS A 12 -0.31 -22.12 -4.03
C HIS A 12 -1.69 -21.45 -3.91
N ALA A 13 -1.76 -20.15 -3.64
CA ALA A 13 -3.02 -19.43 -3.49
C ALA A 13 -3.34 -18.52 -4.68
N ARG A 14 -2.50 -18.50 -5.71
CA ARG A 14 -2.62 -17.58 -6.84
C ARG A 14 -4.00 -17.57 -7.47
N ASN A 15 -4.53 -18.74 -7.81
CA ASN A 15 -5.82 -18.82 -8.49
C ASN A 15 -6.98 -18.39 -7.60
N THR A 16 -6.93 -18.71 -6.30
CA THR A 16 -7.93 -18.27 -5.33
C THR A 16 -7.92 -16.76 -5.19
N THR A 17 -6.72 -16.15 -5.13
CA THR A 17 -6.56 -14.70 -5.05
C THR A 17 -7.15 -14.00 -6.27
N ILE A 18 -6.85 -14.50 -7.47
CA ILE A 18 -7.38 -13.93 -8.72
C ILE A 18 -8.90 -14.02 -8.77
N LYS A 19 -9.47 -15.16 -8.38
CA LYS A 19 -10.91 -15.31 -8.33
C LYS A 19 -11.57 -14.33 -7.36
N LYS A 20 -11.01 -14.18 -6.18
CA LYS A 20 -11.51 -13.22 -5.18
C LYS A 20 -11.42 -11.78 -5.71
N PHE A 21 -10.31 -11.42 -6.32
CA PHE A 21 -10.14 -10.10 -6.93
C PHE A 21 -11.19 -9.82 -8.00
N LEU A 22 -11.42 -10.77 -8.90
CA LEU A 22 -12.42 -10.60 -9.96
C LEU A 22 -13.84 -10.52 -9.40
N ALA A 23 -14.14 -11.24 -8.31
CA ALA A 23 -15.44 -11.23 -7.69
C ALA A 23 -15.73 -9.96 -6.89
N THR A 24 -14.71 -9.37 -6.25
CA THR A 24 -14.88 -8.24 -5.30
C THR A 24 -14.32 -6.92 -5.81
N GLY A 25 -13.52 -6.94 -6.86
CA GLY A 25 -12.77 -5.78 -7.34
C GLY A 25 -11.59 -5.40 -6.45
N GLY A 26 -11.35 -6.14 -5.35
CA GLY A 26 -10.26 -5.84 -4.43
C GLY A 26 -10.33 -4.44 -3.81
N MET A 27 -11.54 -3.91 -3.63
CA MET A 27 -11.73 -2.56 -3.12
C MET A 27 -11.51 -2.51 -1.62
N PRO A 28 -10.93 -1.41 -1.09
CA PRO A 28 -10.75 -1.26 0.35
C PRO A 28 -12.10 -1.07 1.05
N PRO A 29 -12.16 -1.38 2.35
CA PRO A 29 -13.35 -1.10 3.15
C PRO A 29 -13.57 0.41 3.32
N GLU A 30 -14.71 0.78 3.87
CA GLU A 30 -15.02 2.17 4.22
C GLU A 30 -13.95 2.72 5.17
N GLY A 31 -13.60 3.97 5.00
CA GLY A 31 -12.56 4.64 5.79
C GLY A 31 -11.20 4.68 5.11
N ILE A 32 -11.04 4.04 3.97
CA ILE A 32 -9.81 4.07 3.18
C ILE A 32 -10.12 4.61 1.79
N GLN A 33 -9.38 5.64 1.38
CA GLN A 33 -9.42 6.14 0.00
C GLN A 33 -8.26 5.56 -0.78
N MET A 34 -8.54 4.77 -1.80
CA MET A 34 -7.53 4.28 -2.72
C MET A 34 -7.26 5.36 -3.78
N LEU A 35 -6.04 5.91 -3.79
CA LEU A 35 -5.64 6.96 -4.71
C LEU A 35 -5.18 6.39 -6.05
N SER A 36 -4.52 5.25 -6.03
CA SER A 36 -4.06 4.55 -7.23
C SER A 36 -3.78 3.09 -6.91
N ARG A 37 -3.79 2.26 -7.95
CA ARG A 37 -3.42 0.85 -7.84
C ARG A 37 -2.80 0.40 -9.17
N TYR A 38 -1.68 -0.29 -9.08
CA TYR A 38 -0.98 -0.83 -10.23
C TYR A 38 -0.59 -2.28 -9.98
N HIS A 39 -0.64 -3.08 -11.04
CA HIS A 39 -0.23 -4.48 -11.02
C HIS A 39 1.09 -4.62 -11.76
N ASN A 40 1.98 -5.49 -11.27
CA ASN A 40 3.20 -5.82 -11.99
C ASN A 40 2.85 -6.48 -13.32
N LEU A 41 3.59 -6.14 -14.38
CA LEU A 41 3.30 -6.69 -15.71
C LEU A 41 3.41 -8.21 -15.78
N ASP A 42 4.24 -8.80 -14.93
CA ASP A 42 4.40 -10.25 -14.87
C ASP A 42 3.31 -10.96 -14.03
N GLY A 43 2.37 -10.20 -13.47
CA GLY A 43 1.28 -10.74 -12.65
C GLY A 43 1.71 -11.21 -11.27
N SER A 44 2.92 -10.88 -10.81
CA SER A 44 3.46 -11.34 -9.53
C SER A 44 2.85 -10.64 -8.31
N GLY A 45 2.20 -9.52 -8.49
CA GLY A 45 1.67 -8.69 -7.44
C GLY A 45 1.46 -7.27 -7.89
N GLY A 46 1.57 -6.31 -6.98
CA GLY A 46 1.40 -4.91 -7.29
C GLY A 46 1.43 -4.04 -6.05
N PHE A 47 0.93 -2.83 -6.18
CA PHE A 47 0.80 -1.94 -5.03
C PHE A 47 -0.37 -0.98 -5.22
N ALA A 48 -0.92 -0.52 -4.11
CA ALA A 48 -1.90 0.54 -4.07
C ALA A 48 -1.38 1.67 -3.18
N ILE A 49 -1.72 2.90 -3.55
CA ILE A 49 -1.48 4.07 -2.71
C ILE A 49 -2.82 4.44 -2.10
N CYS A 50 -2.87 4.50 -0.78
CA CYS A 50 -4.09 4.71 -0.02
C CYS A 50 -3.93 5.83 0.98
N GLU A 51 -5.03 6.53 1.24
CA GLU A 51 -5.10 7.52 2.30
C GLU A 51 -6.12 7.09 3.34
N THR A 52 -5.72 7.10 4.61
CA THR A 52 -6.59 6.83 5.75
C THR A 52 -5.97 7.32 7.04
N ASP A 53 -6.81 7.71 7.98
CA ASP A 53 -6.44 7.94 9.38
C ASP A 53 -6.97 6.82 10.28
N ASN A 54 -7.60 5.80 9.69
CA ASN A 54 -8.22 4.68 10.39
C ASN A 54 -7.34 3.43 10.28
N ALA A 55 -6.48 3.23 11.28
CA ALA A 55 -5.58 2.08 11.32
C ALA A 55 -6.35 0.74 11.38
N SER A 56 -7.50 0.72 12.05
CA SER A 56 -8.32 -0.49 12.13
C SER A 56 -8.88 -0.89 10.76
N ALA A 57 -9.33 0.07 9.96
CA ALA A 57 -9.81 -0.19 8.61
C ALA A 57 -8.69 -0.76 7.73
N LEU A 58 -7.48 -0.19 7.83
CA LEU A 58 -6.32 -0.66 7.08
C LEU A 58 -5.92 -2.08 7.48
N ALA A 59 -5.90 -2.37 8.78
CA ALA A 59 -5.61 -3.71 9.29
C ALA A 59 -6.67 -4.73 8.84
N ASN A 60 -7.94 -4.38 8.90
CA ASN A 60 -9.02 -5.24 8.43
C ASN A 60 -8.87 -5.57 6.94
N TRP A 61 -8.52 -4.59 6.13
CA TRP A 61 -8.28 -4.82 4.70
C TRP A 61 -7.11 -5.78 4.47
N ALA A 62 -6.02 -5.57 5.20
CA ALA A 62 -4.87 -6.47 5.11
C ALA A 62 -5.23 -7.91 5.54
N ILE A 63 -5.98 -8.06 6.62
CA ILE A 63 -6.37 -9.37 7.15
C ILE A 63 -7.32 -10.09 6.19
N ASP A 64 -8.17 -9.39 5.46
CA ASP A 64 -9.03 -9.98 4.44
C ASP A 64 -8.24 -10.69 3.34
N TRP A 65 -7.00 -10.29 3.11
CA TRP A 65 -6.16 -10.77 2.01
C TRP A 65 -4.90 -11.53 2.43
N ASN A 66 -4.39 -11.32 3.65
CA ASN A 66 -3.07 -11.84 4.03
C ASN A 66 -3.00 -13.36 4.14
N GLY A 67 -4.13 -14.06 4.12
CA GLY A 67 -4.15 -15.51 4.01
C GLY A 67 -3.89 -16.01 2.58
N LEU A 68 -3.91 -15.11 1.59
CA LEU A 68 -3.79 -15.44 0.17
C LEU A 68 -2.54 -14.83 -0.48
N ILE A 69 -2.09 -13.68 0.00
CA ILE A 69 -0.97 -12.92 -0.55
C ILE A 69 -0.05 -12.45 0.58
N ASP A 70 1.19 -12.18 0.23
CA ASP A 70 2.12 -11.52 1.13
C ASP A 70 1.93 -10.01 1.00
N ILE A 71 1.74 -9.32 2.11
CA ILE A 71 1.44 -7.89 2.15
C ILE A 71 2.52 -7.14 2.92
N LYS A 72 2.91 -5.99 2.37
CA LYS A 72 3.75 -5.03 3.08
C LYS A 72 3.06 -3.66 3.04
N ILE A 73 2.78 -3.10 4.21
CA ILE A 73 2.22 -1.77 4.36
C ILE A 73 3.32 -0.84 4.85
N THR A 74 3.50 0.28 4.15
CA THR A 74 4.51 1.28 4.49
C THR A 74 3.84 2.64 4.55
N ALA A 75 4.03 3.37 5.66
CA ALA A 75 3.66 4.77 5.72
C ALA A 75 4.63 5.56 4.83
N ILE A 76 4.10 6.40 3.97
CA ILE A 76 4.89 7.13 2.99
C ILE A 76 4.59 8.63 3.05
N MET A 77 5.42 9.42 2.41
CA MET A 77 5.22 10.86 2.30
C MET A 77 5.63 11.32 0.91
N ASP A 78 5.13 12.49 0.51
CA ASP A 78 5.47 13.08 -0.77
C ASP A 78 6.76 13.93 -0.69
N ASP A 79 7.19 14.45 -1.83
CA ASP A 79 8.39 15.30 -1.94
C ASP A 79 8.27 16.57 -1.12
N GLU A 80 7.10 17.18 -1.09
CA GLU A 80 6.86 18.40 -0.32
C GLU A 80 7.07 18.17 1.17
N THR A 81 6.53 17.08 1.69
CA THR A 81 6.64 16.72 3.11
C THR A 81 8.09 16.41 3.49
N ILE A 82 8.77 15.57 2.70
CA ILE A 82 10.17 15.23 3.00
C ILE A 82 11.08 16.45 2.80
N GLY A 83 10.79 17.30 1.82
CA GLY A 83 11.51 18.55 1.60
C GLY A 83 11.45 19.46 2.82
N GLY A 84 10.30 19.56 3.46
CA GLY A 84 10.11 20.32 4.68
C GLY A 84 10.93 19.81 5.86
N VAL A 85 11.21 18.51 5.88
CA VAL A 85 12.08 17.89 6.89
C VAL A 85 13.56 18.08 6.55
N LEU A 86 13.92 17.88 5.29
CA LEU A 86 15.33 17.87 4.87
C LEU A 86 15.94 19.26 4.74
N THR A 87 15.16 20.24 4.31
CA THR A 87 15.67 21.59 4.04
C THR A 87 16.30 22.26 5.28
N PRO A 88 15.67 22.28 6.48
CA PRO A 88 16.29 22.83 7.65
C PRO A 88 17.58 22.09 8.06
N ARG A 89 17.62 20.78 7.85
CA ARG A 89 18.81 19.96 8.13
C ARG A 89 19.96 20.30 7.19
N ALA A 90 19.65 20.51 5.90
CA ALA A 90 20.64 20.92 4.92
C ALA A 90 21.19 22.31 5.25
N GLU A 91 20.33 23.25 5.65
CA GLU A 91 20.72 24.60 6.03
C GLU A 91 21.62 24.64 7.25
N SER A 92 21.48 23.66 8.15
CA SER A 92 22.35 23.52 9.34
C SER A 92 23.70 22.85 9.04
N GLY A 93 23.94 22.42 7.80
CA GLY A 93 25.19 21.77 7.39
C GLY A 93 25.22 20.25 7.62
N GLU A 94 24.08 19.63 7.98
CA GLU A 94 24.06 18.20 8.32
C GLU A 94 24.56 17.30 7.19
N PHE A 95 24.38 17.72 5.93
CA PHE A 95 24.73 16.90 4.75
C PHE A 95 26.03 17.34 4.07
N ASP A 96 26.76 18.27 4.65
CA ASP A 96 28.03 18.77 4.11
C ASP A 96 29.18 17.75 4.29
#